data_8eead9386053906bdeff8ac26ad0995c
#
_entry.id   8eead9386053906bdeff8ac26ad0995c
#
_cell.length_a   1.000
_cell.length_b   1.000
_cell.length_c   1.000
_cell.angle_alpha   90.00
_cell.angle_beta   90.00
_cell.angle_gamma   90.00
#
_symmetry.space_group_name_H-M   'P 1'
#
loop_
_entity.id
_entity.type
_entity.pdbx_description
1 polymer ?
#
loop_
_entity_poly.entity_id
_entity_poly.type
_entity_poly.pdbx_seq_one_letter_code
_entity_poly.pdbx_strand_id
1 'polypeptide(L)'
;MNEVNIHGLSRHIPESVKRQIRQECGFGCVICGLAIATYEHIDPPFNNAKEHDPSKMAYLCGSCHHRVTNGLWSKQKVIEARLDPWCIRYHRCHDSFDISVPQPVIWLGLNEIININKILRVDDHVILSIDPPEQPGAPYSISGEFYDDSGSLLFIIDKNEWIGSIDHWDIETVGRTITIRKGPGKIALRITALPPNGIGIERVDMFYQHTRVIVNEYQAQFLTADQGGVTLRGRRVVGYGPSIVLFTTHKALLTIAGNDNGDLVFEGPPNSLPEFVKTRAPIGRNSKCPCGSGLKFKRCCEARRDGPPLPGKGPMWTIEGIPFR
;
A
#
# COMPACT_ATOMS: atom_id res chain seq x y z
N MET A 1 14.12 -4.43 -30.13
CA MET A 1 12.85 -5.19 -30.23
C MET A 1 11.88 -4.31 -31.00
N ASN A 2 11.16 -4.84 -31.98
CA ASN A 2 10.19 -4.04 -32.73
C ASN A 2 9.12 -3.54 -31.77
N GLU A 3 8.89 -2.21 -31.73
CA GLU A 3 7.88 -1.57 -30.90
C GLU A 3 6.44 -1.91 -31.34
N VAL A 4 6.28 -2.42 -32.57
CA VAL A 4 5.02 -2.83 -33.17
C VAL A 4 5.09 -4.25 -33.75
N ASN A 5 3.94 -4.91 -33.81
CA ASN A 5 3.83 -6.24 -34.44
C ASN A 5 3.60 -6.16 -35.95
N ILE A 6 3.36 -7.31 -36.62
CA ILE A 6 3.13 -7.38 -38.08
C ILE A 6 1.90 -6.61 -38.57
N HIS A 7 0.95 -6.29 -37.69
CA HIS A 7 -0.26 -5.50 -37.99
C HIS A 7 -0.13 -4.05 -37.56
N GLY A 8 1.06 -3.59 -37.10
CA GLY A 8 1.29 -2.23 -36.62
C GLY A 8 0.79 -1.98 -35.19
N LEU A 9 0.35 -3.01 -34.46
CA LEU A 9 -0.08 -2.90 -33.07
C LEU A 9 1.14 -2.63 -32.19
N SER A 10 1.08 -1.53 -31.41
CA SER A 10 2.11 -1.18 -30.42
C SER A 10 2.12 -2.19 -29.25
N ARG A 11 3.29 -2.36 -28.60
CA ARG A 11 3.36 -3.11 -27.32
C ARG A 11 2.73 -2.36 -26.15
N HIS A 12 2.51 -1.05 -26.31
CA HIS A 12 1.87 -0.24 -25.28
C HIS A 12 0.38 -0.56 -25.19
N ILE A 13 -0.02 -1.16 -24.06
CA ILE A 13 -1.43 -1.48 -23.77
C ILE A 13 -2.05 -0.26 -23.05
N PRO A 14 -3.20 0.26 -23.52
CA PRO A 14 -3.91 1.35 -22.86
C PRO A 14 -4.27 1.02 -21.39
N GLU A 15 -4.22 2.01 -20.50
CA GLU A 15 -4.48 1.81 -19.07
C GLU A 15 -5.92 1.31 -18.77
N SER A 16 -6.90 1.69 -19.61
CA SER A 16 -8.26 1.15 -19.49
C SER A 16 -8.31 -0.35 -19.76
N VAL A 17 -7.59 -0.83 -20.77
CA VAL A 17 -7.48 -2.26 -21.14
C VAL A 17 -6.74 -3.02 -20.04
N LYS A 18 -5.61 -2.51 -19.57
CA LYS A 18 -4.86 -3.10 -18.45
C LYS A 18 -5.74 -3.29 -17.22
N ARG A 19 -6.51 -2.26 -16.86
CA ARG A 19 -7.42 -2.32 -15.72
C ARG A 19 -8.50 -3.37 -15.91
N GLN A 20 -9.12 -3.41 -17.09
CA GLN A 20 -10.13 -4.42 -17.39
C GLN A 20 -9.57 -5.84 -17.25
N ILE A 21 -8.37 -6.10 -17.77
CA ILE A 21 -7.69 -7.38 -17.61
C ILE A 21 -7.45 -7.70 -16.13
N ARG A 22 -6.95 -6.73 -15.33
CA ARG A 22 -6.75 -6.94 -13.88
C ARG A 22 -8.06 -7.29 -13.18
N GLN A 23 -9.13 -6.54 -13.44
CA GLN A 23 -10.45 -6.78 -12.84
C GLN A 23 -10.98 -8.18 -13.21
N GLU A 24 -10.92 -8.54 -14.47
CA GLU A 24 -11.39 -9.85 -14.94
C GLU A 24 -10.52 -11.02 -14.46
N CYS A 25 -9.24 -10.78 -14.14
CA CYS A 25 -8.32 -11.76 -13.56
C CYS A 25 -8.31 -11.78 -12.02
N GLY A 26 -9.04 -10.87 -11.35
CA GLY A 26 -9.04 -10.75 -9.90
C GLY A 26 -7.73 -10.18 -9.32
N PHE A 27 -7.08 -9.29 -10.09
CA PHE A 27 -5.87 -8.52 -9.71
C PHE A 27 -4.58 -9.32 -9.52
N GLY A 28 -4.57 -10.60 -9.88
CA GLY A 28 -3.37 -11.44 -9.81
C GLY A 28 -3.28 -12.45 -10.96
N CYS A 29 -2.23 -13.23 -10.95
CA CYS A 29 -1.97 -14.27 -11.93
C CYS A 29 -3.15 -15.24 -12.00
N VAL A 30 -3.71 -15.45 -13.18
CA VAL A 30 -4.87 -16.34 -13.38
C VAL A 30 -4.61 -17.76 -12.89
N ILE A 31 -3.34 -18.21 -12.85
CA ILE A 31 -2.94 -19.58 -12.49
C ILE A 31 -2.67 -19.73 -10.98
N CYS A 32 -1.99 -18.76 -10.34
CA CYS A 32 -1.50 -18.93 -8.96
C CYS A 32 -1.83 -17.77 -8.02
N GLY A 33 -2.44 -16.67 -8.50
CA GLY A 33 -2.89 -15.57 -7.67
C GLY A 33 -1.83 -14.52 -7.32
N LEU A 34 -0.55 -14.71 -7.68
CA LEU A 34 0.51 -13.72 -7.42
C LEU A 34 0.18 -12.38 -8.09
N ALA A 35 0.22 -11.29 -7.33
CA ALA A 35 -0.18 -9.97 -7.79
C ALA A 35 0.87 -9.27 -8.65
N ILE A 36 2.15 -9.63 -8.52
CA ILE A 36 3.21 -9.14 -9.42
C ILE A 36 3.14 -9.94 -10.72
N ALA A 37 2.48 -9.37 -11.72
CA ALA A 37 2.19 -10.05 -12.97
C ALA A 37 2.26 -9.09 -14.17
N THR A 38 2.25 -9.67 -15.36
CA THR A 38 2.31 -8.97 -16.65
C THR A 38 1.11 -9.32 -17.52
N TYR A 39 0.83 -8.44 -18.49
CA TYR A 39 -0.27 -8.64 -19.44
C TYR A 39 0.22 -9.44 -20.62
N GLU A 40 -0.44 -10.56 -20.89
CA GLU A 40 -0.04 -11.49 -21.94
C GLU A 40 -1.18 -11.74 -22.93
N HIS A 41 -0.88 -11.71 -24.24
CA HIS A 41 -1.81 -12.13 -25.29
C HIS A 41 -1.85 -13.65 -25.34
N ILE A 42 -3.03 -14.23 -25.14
CA ILE A 42 -3.21 -15.69 -25.11
C ILE A 42 -3.43 -16.21 -26.54
N ASP A 43 -4.51 -15.73 -27.17
CA ASP A 43 -4.92 -16.14 -28.50
C ASP A 43 -5.71 -15.03 -29.20
N PRO A 44 -5.17 -14.45 -30.31
CA PRO A 44 -3.88 -14.76 -30.90
C PRO A 44 -2.69 -14.20 -30.06
N PRO A 45 -1.49 -14.78 -30.22
CA PRO A 45 -0.26 -14.22 -29.67
C PRO A 45 -0.02 -12.79 -30.16
N PHE A 46 0.72 -11.96 -29.39
CA PHE A 46 0.98 -10.55 -29.73
C PHE A 46 1.37 -10.32 -31.19
N ASN A 47 2.23 -11.18 -31.76
CA ASN A 47 2.68 -11.02 -33.16
C ASN A 47 1.53 -11.03 -34.17
N ASN A 48 0.44 -11.74 -33.87
CA ASN A 48 -0.71 -11.90 -34.75
C ASN A 48 -1.94 -11.14 -34.27
N ALA A 49 -1.86 -10.46 -33.12
CA ALA A 49 -2.95 -9.67 -32.56
C ALA A 49 -3.14 -8.38 -33.38
N LYS A 50 -4.39 -8.03 -33.66
CA LYS A 50 -4.74 -6.76 -34.36
C LYS A 50 -5.07 -5.65 -33.39
N GLU A 51 -5.41 -6.00 -32.14
CA GLU A 51 -5.79 -5.09 -31.07
C GLU A 51 -5.48 -5.69 -29.71
N HIS A 52 -5.53 -4.88 -28.65
CA HIS A 52 -5.46 -5.32 -27.28
C HIS A 52 -6.86 -5.63 -26.75
N ASP A 53 -7.39 -6.79 -27.14
CA ASP A 53 -8.68 -7.28 -26.67
C ASP A 53 -8.54 -7.90 -25.28
N PRO A 54 -9.14 -7.31 -24.20
CA PRO A 54 -9.01 -7.84 -22.85
C PRO A 54 -9.46 -9.30 -22.70
N SER A 55 -10.47 -9.71 -23.47
CA SER A 55 -11.00 -11.09 -23.43
C SER A 55 -10.01 -12.14 -23.93
N LYS A 56 -9.03 -11.71 -24.72
CA LYS A 56 -7.97 -12.55 -25.31
C LYS A 56 -6.61 -12.37 -24.64
N MET A 57 -6.62 -11.72 -23.48
CA MET A 57 -5.44 -11.44 -22.70
C MET A 57 -5.56 -11.99 -21.29
N ALA A 58 -4.44 -12.34 -20.67
CA ALA A 58 -4.37 -12.79 -19.29
C ALA A 58 -3.36 -11.98 -18.48
N TYR A 59 -3.52 -12.03 -17.17
CA TYR A 59 -2.56 -11.50 -16.21
C TYR A 59 -1.76 -12.69 -15.66
N LEU A 60 -0.44 -12.74 -15.94
CA LEU A 60 0.44 -13.88 -15.61
C LEU A 60 1.67 -13.40 -14.84
N CYS A 61 1.99 -14.04 -13.71
CA CYS A 61 3.25 -13.81 -13.02
C CYS A 61 4.45 -14.34 -13.84
N GLY A 62 5.64 -13.82 -13.56
CA GLY A 62 6.86 -14.18 -14.30
C GLY A 62 7.14 -15.69 -14.32
N SER A 63 6.91 -16.39 -13.19
CA SER A 63 7.13 -17.83 -13.10
C SER A 63 6.14 -18.62 -13.98
N CYS A 64 4.84 -18.30 -13.92
CA CYS A 64 3.83 -18.97 -14.75
C CYS A 64 4.04 -18.66 -16.24
N HIS A 65 4.32 -17.40 -16.58
CA HIS A 65 4.65 -16.99 -17.94
C HIS A 65 5.86 -17.74 -18.50
N HIS A 66 6.95 -17.83 -17.72
CA HIS A 66 8.16 -18.57 -18.14
C HIS A 66 7.88 -20.04 -18.43
N ARG A 67 7.08 -20.73 -17.59
CA ARG A 67 6.72 -22.13 -17.80
C ARG A 67 5.93 -22.36 -19.10
N VAL A 68 5.07 -21.43 -19.47
CA VAL A 68 4.30 -21.48 -20.73
C VAL A 68 5.21 -21.20 -21.91
N THR A 69 6.06 -20.18 -21.82
CA THR A 69 6.98 -19.77 -22.89
C THR A 69 7.98 -20.89 -23.24
N ASN A 70 8.45 -21.64 -22.25
CA ASN A 70 9.38 -22.74 -22.43
C ASN A 70 8.69 -24.11 -22.71
N GLY A 71 7.39 -24.13 -22.90
CA GLY A 71 6.65 -25.35 -23.26
C GLY A 71 6.47 -26.36 -22.11
N LEU A 72 6.82 -26.00 -20.85
CA LEU A 72 6.52 -26.85 -19.70
C LEU A 72 5.02 -26.88 -19.39
N TRP A 73 4.31 -25.82 -19.72
CA TRP A 73 2.86 -25.74 -19.65
C TRP A 73 2.27 -25.34 -21.01
N SER A 74 1.12 -25.92 -21.34
CA SER A 74 0.42 -25.59 -22.58
C SER A 74 -0.24 -24.22 -22.51
N LYS A 75 -0.44 -23.56 -23.64
CA LYS A 75 -1.29 -22.37 -23.76
C LYS A 75 -2.73 -22.66 -23.33
N GLN A 76 -3.21 -23.87 -23.58
CA GLN A 76 -4.54 -24.31 -23.17
C GLN A 76 -4.76 -24.15 -21.66
N LYS A 77 -3.74 -24.46 -20.83
CA LYS A 77 -3.78 -24.22 -19.38
C LYS A 77 -4.03 -22.76 -19.02
N VAL A 78 -3.47 -21.81 -19.78
CA VAL A 78 -3.71 -20.38 -19.55
C VAL A 78 -5.13 -19.99 -19.95
N ILE A 79 -5.62 -20.52 -21.07
CA ILE A 79 -6.99 -20.28 -21.53
C ILE A 79 -8.00 -20.76 -20.47
N GLU A 80 -7.82 -21.97 -19.97
CA GLU A 80 -8.66 -22.55 -18.93
C GLU A 80 -8.61 -21.72 -17.63
N ALA A 81 -7.39 -21.35 -17.19
CA ALA A 81 -7.21 -20.51 -16.01
C ALA A 81 -7.79 -19.09 -16.21
N ARG A 82 -7.86 -18.59 -17.44
CA ARG A 82 -8.47 -17.28 -17.74
C ARG A 82 -10.01 -17.33 -17.63
N LEU A 83 -10.62 -18.46 -17.94
CA LEU A 83 -12.07 -18.67 -17.78
C LEU A 83 -12.49 -18.78 -16.31
N ASP A 84 -11.61 -19.29 -15.46
CA ASP A 84 -11.82 -19.45 -14.02
C ASP A 84 -10.55 -19.04 -13.24
N PRO A 85 -10.29 -17.72 -13.12
CA PRO A 85 -9.05 -17.23 -12.51
C PRO A 85 -8.91 -17.62 -11.06
N TRP A 86 -7.67 -17.97 -10.66
CA TRP A 86 -7.36 -18.35 -9.28
C TRP A 86 -7.87 -17.31 -8.26
N CYS A 87 -7.62 -16.01 -8.52
CA CYS A 87 -8.03 -14.94 -7.61
C CYS A 87 -9.54 -14.83 -7.46
N ILE A 88 -10.30 -15.07 -8.52
CA ILE A 88 -11.77 -15.07 -8.48
C ILE A 88 -12.27 -16.23 -7.61
N ARG A 89 -11.71 -17.44 -7.79
CA ARG A 89 -12.08 -18.61 -6.97
C ARG A 89 -11.79 -18.45 -5.48
N TYR A 90 -10.64 -17.82 -5.15
CA TYR A 90 -10.18 -17.69 -3.77
C TYR A 90 -10.45 -16.30 -3.17
N HIS A 91 -11.14 -15.43 -3.89
CA HIS A 91 -11.50 -14.07 -3.49
C HIS A 91 -10.33 -13.20 -3.01
N ARG A 92 -9.12 -13.44 -3.55
CA ARG A 92 -7.91 -12.71 -3.14
C ARG A 92 -6.80 -12.79 -4.19
N CYS A 93 -5.97 -11.76 -4.25
CA CYS A 93 -4.62 -11.82 -4.79
C CYS A 93 -3.60 -11.72 -3.64
N HIS A 94 -2.38 -12.16 -3.86
CA HIS A 94 -1.36 -12.21 -2.81
C HIS A 94 0.06 -12.01 -3.35
N ASP A 95 0.97 -11.66 -2.45
CA ASP A 95 2.42 -11.66 -2.65
C ASP A 95 3.13 -11.48 -1.30
N SER A 96 4.44 -11.25 -1.26
CA SER A 96 5.21 -11.06 -0.03
C SER A 96 6.13 -9.86 -0.10
N PHE A 97 6.48 -9.30 1.08
CA PHE A 97 7.53 -8.32 1.25
C PHE A 97 8.84 -8.99 1.67
N ASP A 98 9.95 -8.55 1.11
CA ASP A 98 11.28 -8.94 1.57
C ASP A 98 11.70 -8.01 2.71
N ILE A 99 11.70 -8.54 3.94
CA ILE A 99 12.12 -7.86 5.17
C ILE A 99 13.18 -8.71 5.83
N SER A 100 14.46 -8.35 5.63
CA SER A 100 15.58 -9.18 6.09
C SER A 100 16.63 -8.43 6.92
N VAL A 101 16.28 -7.24 7.43
CA VAL A 101 17.16 -6.44 8.31
C VAL A 101 16.82 -6.65 9.78
N PRO A 102 17.82 -6.43 10.68
CA PRO A 102 17.60 -6.54 12.13
C PRO A 102 16.66 -5.49 12.72
N GLN A 103 16.44 -4.38 12.03
CA GLN A 103 15.56 -3.29 12.46
C GLN A 103 14.75 -2.79 11.26
N PRO A 104 13.59 -3.40 10.99
CA PRO A 104 12.71 -2.93 9.94
C PRO A 104 12.15 -1.55 10.26
N VAL A 105 11.86 -0.81 9.21
CA VAL A 105 11.31 0.54 9.27
C VAL A 105 9.94 0.58 8.62
N ILE A 106 8.97 1.21 9.29
CA ILE A 106 7.71 1.57 8.66
C ILE A 106 7.67 3.09 8.46
N TRP A 107 7.44 3.48 7.22
CA TRP A 107 7.18 4.86 6.90
C TRP A 107 5.67 5.14 6.86
N LEU A 108 5.24 6.19 7.55
CA LEU A 108 3.88 6.72 7.48
C LEU A 108 3.94 8.12 6.85
N GLY A 109 3.80 8.18 5.52
CA GLY A 109 4.12 9.39 4.77
C GLY A 109 5.59 9.77 4.92
N LEU A 110 5.87 10.95 5.48
CA LEU A 110 7.23 11.42 5.79
C LEU A 110 7.73 11.02 7.20
N ASN A 111 6.97 10.23 7.93
CA ASN A 111 7.36 9.87 9.29
C ASN A 111 8.02 8.50 9.30
N GLU A 112 9.19 8.43 9.88
CA GLU A 112 10.01 7.22 10.03
C GLU A 112 9.77 6.59 11.40
N ILE A 113 9.32 5.34 11.42
CA ILE A 113 9.00 4.59 12.64
C ILE A 113 10.00 3.45 12.77
N ILE A 114 10.80 3.48 13.83
CA ILE A 114 11.92 2.55 14.03
C ILE A 114 11.82 1.90 15.41
N ASN A 115 12.12 0.61 15.48
CA ASN A 115 12.22 -0.15 16.72
C ASN A 115 10.96 -0.05 17.60
N ILE A 116 9.79 -0.09 16.97
CA ILE A 116 8.49 -0.06 17.64
C ILE A 116 7.73 -1.31 17.25
N ASN A 117 7.41 -2.15 18.23
CA ASN A 117 6.76 -3.43 17.99
C ASN A 117 5.29 -3.28 17.57
N LYS A 118 4.55 -2.43 18.26
CA LYS A 118 3.13 -2.18 17.98
C LYS A 118 2.93 -0.72 17.61
N ILE A 119 2.66 -0.47 16.34
CA ILE A 119 2.52 0.91 15.85
C ILE A 119 1.14 1.45 16.14
N LEU A 120 0.12 0.65 15.95
CA LEU A 120 -1.26 1.00 16.24
C LEU A 120 -1.99 -0.17 16.89
N ARG A 121 -2.59 0.10 18.05
CA ARG A 121 -3.52 -0.80 18.72
C ARG A 121 -4.84 -0.07 18.97
N VAL A 122 -5.95 -0.71 18.64
CA VAL A 122 -7.30 -0.21 18.93
C VAL A 122 -7.95 -1.21 19.86
N ASP A 123 -8.24 -0.78 21.08
CA ASP A 123 -8.63 -1.64 22.21
C ASP A 123 -7.62 -2.80 22.38
N ASP A 124 -8.06 -4.05 22.27
CA ASP A 124 -7.18 -5.21 22.38
C ASP A 124 -6.65 -5.72 21.03
N HIS A 125 -7.03 -5.08 19.93
CA HIS A 125 -6.63 -5.48 18.58
C HIS A 125 -5.45 -4.68 18.07
N VAL A 126 -4.38 -5.38 17.63
CA VAL A 126 -3.21 -4.76 17.02
C VAL A 126 -3.44 -4.63 15.52
N ILE A 127 -3.52 -3.39 15.06
CA ILE A 127 -3.77 -3.07 13.65
C ILE A 127 -2.50 -3.10 12.81
N LEU A 128 -1.36 -2.68 13.40
CA LEU A 128 -0.08 -2.63 12.69
C LEU A 128 1.06 -2.90 13.66
N SER A 129 1.89 -3.89 13.35
CA SER A 129 3.03 -4.30 14.17
C SER A 129 4.27 -4.62 13.34
N ILE A 130 5.40 -4.59 14.03
CA ILE A 130 6.66 -5.22 13.66
C ILE A 130 6.97 -6.23 14.75
N ASP A 131 6.96 -7.50 14.40
CA ASP A 131 7.20 -8.57 15.36
C ASP A 131 8.66 -9.03 15.26
N PRO A 132 9.33 -9.22 16.42
CA PRO A 132 10.71 -9.70 16.44
C PRO A 132 10.79 -11.15 15.95
N PRO A 133 12.01 -11.60 15.57
CA PRO A 133 12.23 -12.98 15.16
C PRO A 133 11.75 -13.98 16.20
N GLU A 134 11.01 -15.00 15.78
CA GLU A 134 10.57 -16.11 16.66
C GLU A 134 11.74 -16.98 17.10
N GLN A 135 12.81 -17.02 16.32
CA GLN A 135 14.02 -17.79 16.59
C GLN A 135 15.27 -16.97 16.21
N PRO A 136 16.42 -17.19 16.83
CA PRO A 136 17.66 -16.54 16.44
C PRO A 136 17.98 -16.78 14.96
N GLY A 137 18.22 -15.69 14.21
CA GLY A 137 18.51 -15.73 12.79
C GLY A 137 17.29 -15.70 11.86
N ALA A 138 16.05 -15.82 12.39
CA ALA A 138 14.86 -15.55 11.60
C ALA A 138 14.69 -14.05 11.34
N PRO A 139 14.01 -13.66 10.25
CA PRO A 139 13.74 -12.25 9.95
C PRO A 139 12.68 -11.68 10.91
N TYR A 140 12.66 -10.36 11.01
CA TYR A 140 11.50 -9.64 11.54
C TYR A 140 10.30 -9.81 10.59
N SER A 141 9.10 -9.71 11.15
CA SER A 141 7.88 -9.72 10.36
C SER A 141 7.03 -8.47 10.60
N ILE A 142 6.38 -8.03 9.53
CA ILE A 142 5.39 -6.96 9.59
C ILE A 142 4.02 -7.61 9.47
N SER A 143 3.11 -7.24 10.38
CA SER A 143 1.71 -7.62 10.31
C SER A 143 0.83 -6.38 10.36
N GLY A 144 -0.26 -6.37 9.59
CA GLY A 144 -1.15 -5.21 9.57
C GLY A 144 -2.46 -5.46 8.84
N GLU A 145 -3.48 -4.75 9.26
CA GLU A 145 -4.80 -4.75 8.66
C GLU A 145 -5.16 -3.33 8.22
N PHE A 146 -5.55 -3.18 6.96
CA PHE A 146 -5.90 -1.90 6.39
C PHE A 146 -7.36 -1.92 5.96
N TYR A 147 -8.09 -0.95 6.45
CA TYR A 147 -9.51 -0.79 6.20
C TYR A 147 -9.74 0.42 5.29
N ASP A 148 -10.93 0.56 4.77
CA ASP A 148 -11.33 1.77 4.08
C ASP A 148 -11.97 2.81 5.03
N ASP A 149 -12.39 3.93 4.47
CA ASP A 149 -13.08 5.01 5.18
C ASP A 149 -14.49 4.62 5.70
N SER A 150 -15.00 3.46 5.29
CA SER A 150 -16.24 2.86 5.80
C SER A 150 -16.01 1.74 6.84
N GLY A 151 -14.75 1.34 7.06
CA GLY A 151 -14.39 0.24 7.95
C GLY A 151 -14.38 -1.14 7.28
N SER A 152 -14.47 -1.21 5.96
CA SER A 152 -14.35 -2.47 5.22
C SER A 152 -12.89 -2.85 5.05
N LEU A 153 -12.56 -4.12 5.28
CA LEU A 153 -11.19 -4.62 5.17
C LEU A 153 -10.72 -4.58 3.70
N LEU A 154 -9.59 -3.89 3.47
CA LEU A 154 -8.99 -3.72 2.14
C LEU A 154 -7.85 -4.69 1.89
N PHE A 155 -6.98 -4.86 2.89
CA PHE A 155 -5.67 -5.44 2.70
C PHE A 155 -5.12 -5.94 4.04
N ILE A 156 -4.51 -7.10 4.03
CA ILE A 156 -3.88 -7.71 5.20
C ILE A 156 -2.40 -7.93 4.89
N ILE A 157 -1.56 -7.71 5.87
CA ILE A 157 -0.20 -8.21 5.92
C ILE A 157 -0.13 -9.19 7.10
N ASP A 158 0.21 -10.43 6.83
CA ASP A 158 0.43 -11.47 7.84
C ASP A 158 1.85 -11.99 7.71
N LYS A 159 2.71 -11.62 8.67
CA LYS A 159 4.12 -12.02 8.71
C LYS A 159 4.84 -11.84 7.37
N ASN A 160 4.77 -10.64 6.82
CA ASN A 160 5.33 -10.22 5.52
C ASN A 160 4.59 -10.76 4.28
N GLU A 161 3.70 -11.71 4.38
CA GLU A 161 2.81 -12.10 3.30
C GLU A 161 1.62 -11.16 3.26
N TRP A 162 1.24 -10.69 2.07
CA TRP A 162 0.10 -9.80 1.96
C TRP A 162 -1.02 -10.36 1.06
N ILE A 163 -2.22 -9.98 1.40
CA ILE A 163 -3.45 -10.41 0.76
C ILE A 163 -4.30 -9.19 0.47
N GLY A 164 -4.69 -9.02 -0.80
CA GLY A 164 -5.67 -8.02 -1.24
C GLY A 164 -7.00 -8.68 -1.60
N SER A 165 -8.13 -8.16 -1.08
CA SER A 165 -9.47 -8.59 -1.49
C SER A 165 -9.74 -8.22 -2.94
N ILE A 166 -10.48 -9.06 -3.67
CA ILE A 166 -10.89 -8.75 -5.06
C ILE A 166 -12.12 -7.86 -5.16
N ASP A 167 -12.76 -7.51 -4.04
CA ASP A 167 -13.98 -6.70 -4.01
C ASP A 167 -13.72 -5.21 -4.26
N HIS A 168 -12.51 -4.88 -4.75
CA HIS A 168 -12.10 -3.51 -5.02
C HIS A 168 -12.28 -3.14 -6.49
N TRP A 169 -12.36 -1.84 -6.74
CA TRP A 169 -12.45 -1.33 -8.10
C TRP A 169 -11.16 -1.61 -8.90
N ASP A 170 -9.99 -1.49 -8.27
CA ASP A 170 -8.70 -1.81 -8.91
C ASP A 170 -7.60 -2.05 -7.87
N ILE A 171 -6.84 -3.12 -8.03
CA ILE A 171 -5.56 -3.35 -7.36
C ILE A 171 -4.49 -3.41 -8.43
N GLU A 172 -3.49 -2.56 -8.29
CA GLU A 172 -2.41 -2.43 -9.26
C GLU A 172 -1.05 -2.47 -8.55
N THR A 173 -0.19 -3.36 -9.00
CA THR A 173 1.21 -3.42 -8.56
C THR A 173 2.11 -2.92 -9.68
N VAL A 174 2.82 -1.81 -9.44
CA VAL A 174 3.78 -1.24 -10.39
C VAL A 174 5.13 -1.09 -9.69
N GLY A 175 6.13 -1.83 -10.18
CA GLY A 175 7.41 -1.92 -9.50
C GLY A 175 7.24 -2.44 -8.09
N ARG A 176 7.57 -1.62 -7.09
CA ARG A 176 7.47 -1.96 -5.66
C ARG A 176 6.21 -1.39 -4.98
N THR A 177 5.32 -0.77 -5.75
CA THR A 177 4.17 -0.05 -5.20
C THR A 177 2.86 -0.77 -5.50
N ILE A 178 2.11 -1.06 -4.46
CA ILE A 178 0.76 -1.60 -4.49
C ILE A 178 -0.20 -0.42 -4.32
N THR A 179 -1.18 -0.29 -5.20
CA THR A 179 -2.20 0.75 -5.13
C THR A 179 -3.58 0.13 -5.21
N ILE A 180 -4.38 0.34 -4.18
CA ILE A 180 -5.80 -0.09 -4.12
C ILE A 180 -6.69 1.14 -4.33
N ARG A 181 -7.65 1.02 -5.25
CA ARG A 181 -8.57 2.09 -5.60
C ARG A 181 -10.03 1.67 -5.40
N LYS A 182 -10.84 2.58 -4.90
CA LYS A 182 -12.30 2.45 -4.77
C LYS A 182 -13.06 3.01 -5.99
N GLY A 183 -12.36 3.59 -6.95
CA GLY A 183 -12.92 4.20 -8.16
C GLY A 183 -11.90 5.06 -8.89
N PRO A 184 -12.26 5.67 -10.03
CA PRO A 184 -11.36 6.53 -10.79
C PRO A 184 -10.76 7.64 -9.93
N GLY A 185 -9.42 7.66 -9.81
CA GLY A 185 -8.69 8.65 -9.00
C GLY A 185 -8.85 8.54 -7.49
N LYS A 186 -9.64 7.60 -6.97
CA LYS A 186 -9.89 7.42 -5.53
C LYS A 186 -8.98 6.32 -4.98
N ILE A 187 -7.79 6.69 -4.52
CA ILE A 187 -6.85 5.78 -3.87
C ILE A 187 -7.28 5.58 -2.43
N ALA A 188 -7.59 4.34 -2.04
CA ALA A 188 -7.88 3.95 -0.67
C ALA A 188 -6.60 3.61 0.10
N LEU A 189 -5.68 2.84 -0.53
CA LEU A 189 -4.41 2.45 0.05
C LEU A 189 -3.29 2.52 -0.98
N ARG A 190 -2.11 2.98 -0.56
CA ARG A 190 -0.88 2.86 -1.32
C ARG A 190 0.26 2.48 -0.40
N ILE A 191 0.88 1.34 -0.69
CA ILE A 191 2.05 0.81 0.03
C ILE A 191 3.18 0.60 -0.95
N THR A 192 4.40 0.99 -0.56
CA THR A 192 5.62 0.74 -1.32
C THR A 192 6.55 -0.15 -0.49
N ALA A 193 6.97 -1.27 -1.08
CA ALA A 193 8.01 -2.10 -0.51
C ALA A 193 9.36 -1.38 -0.55
N LEU A 194 10.12 -1.48 0.54
CA LEU A 194 11.46 -0.90 0.71
C LEU A 194 12.47 -1.99 1.06
N PRO A 195 12.62 -3.03 0.21
CA PRO A 195 13.48 -4.15 0.53
C PRO A 195 14.94 -3.70 0.70
N PRO A 196 15.68 -4.29 1.62
CA PRO A 196 15.22 -5.27 2.61
C PRO A 196 14.69 -4.61 3.90
N ASN A 197 14.50 -3.28 3.92
CA ASN A 197 14.42 -2.46 5.14
C ASN A 197 13.01 -2.32 5.72
N GLY A 198 11.95 -2.56 4.95
CA GLY A 198 10.59 -2.35 5.45
C GLY A 198 9.57 -1.97 4.40
N ILE A 199 8.58 -1.19 4.80
CA ILE A 199 7.51 -0.70 3.92
C ILE A 199 7.23 0.79 4.15
N GLY A 200 6.71 1.46 3.12
CA GLY A 200 6.18 2.81 3.21
C GLY A 200 4.67 2.82 2.94
N ILE A 201 3.90 3.27 3.91
CA ILE A 201 2.47 3.57 3.75
C ILE A 201 2.40 5.02 3.26
N GLU A 202 2.20 5.18 1.95
CA GLU A 202 2.17 6.50 1.32
C GLU A 202 0.81 7.16 1.43
N ARG A 203 -0.23 6.33 1.48
CA ARG A 203 -1.60 6.78 1.56
C ARG A 203 -2.50 5.72 2.17
N VAL A 204 -3.29 6.14 3.14
CA VAL A 204 -4.45 5.42 3.65
C VAL A 204 -5.43 6.45 4.23
N ASP A 205 -6.70 6.17 4.12
CA ASP A 205 -7.77 6.81 4.88
C ASP A 205 -8.67 5.67 5.34
N MET A 206 -8.47 5.23 6.58
CA MET A 206 -9.15 4.07 7.12
C MET A 206 -9.90 4.40 8.40
N PHE A 207 -10.97 3.67 8.61
CA PHE A 207 -11.74 3.71 9.83
C PHE A 207 -11.83 2.30 10.43
N TYR A 208 -11.51 2.18 11.71
CA TYR A 208 -11.67 0.94 12.45
C TYR A 208 -12.30 1.25 13.80
N GLN A 209 -13.50 0.71 14.04
CA GLN A 209 -14.31 0.98 15.24
C GLN A 209 -14.49 2.49 15.48
N HIS A 210 -13.77 3.09 16.42
CA HIS A 210 -13.84 4.50 16.81
C HIS A 210 -12.60 5.31 16.40
N THR A 211 -11.68 4.67 15.67
CA THR A 211 -10.40 5.25 15.28
C THR A 211 -10.34 5.48 13.78
N ARG A 212 -9.97 6.69 13.37
CA ARG A 212 -9.65 7.00 11.98
C ARG A 212 -8.15 7.26 11.83
N VAL A 213 -7.54 6.63 10.85
CA VAL A 213 -6.12 6.84 10.50
C VAL A 213 -6.03 7.39 9.09
N ILE A 214 -5.38 8.55 8.96
CA ILE A 214 -5.18 9.20 7.67
C ILE A 214 -3.68 9.38 7.47
N VAL A 215 -3.13 8.71 6.47
CA VAL A 215 -1.75 8.93 6.03
C VAL A 215 -1.79 9.53 4.63
N ASN A 216 -0.99 10.53 4.43
CA ASN A 216 -0.68 11.07 3.11
C ASN A 216 0.81 11.38 3.01
N GLU A 217 1.25 11.89 1.89
CA GLU A 217 2.67 12.15 1.61
C GLU A 217 3.35 13.15 2.59
N TYR A 218 2.59 13.85 3.44
CA TYR A 218 3.13 14.86 4.35
C TYR A 218 2.96 14.52 5.83
N GLN A 219 1.95 13.74 6.17
CA GLN A 219 1.57 13.54 7.56
C GLN A 219 0.88 12.19 7.80
N ALA A 220 0.90 11.77 9.04
CA ALA A 220 0.07 10.70 9.56
C ALA A 220 -0.79 11.25 10.71
N GLN A 221 -2.09 11.02 10.64
CA GLN A 221 -3.07 11.45 11.63
C GLN A 221 -3.77 10.24 12.23
N PHE A 222 -3.88 10.24 13.54
CA PHE A 222 -4.60 9.23 14.33
C PHE A 222 -5.66 9.96 15.12
N LEU A 223 -6.93 9.67 14.84
CA LEU A 223 -8.08 10.43 15.34
C LEU A 223 -9.04 9.47 16.03
N THR A 224 -9.61 9.93 17.16
CA THR A 224 -10.75 9.26 17.81
C THR A 224 -11.98 10.16 17.75
N ALA A 225 -13.19 9.56 17.73
CA ALA A 225 -14.43 10.28 17.47
C ALA A 225 -14.68 11.43 18.47
N ASP A 226 -14.34 11.23 19.75
CA ASP A 226 -14.73 12.14 20.83
C ASP A 226 -13.56 12.87 21.54
N GLN A 227 -12.31 12.47 21.29
CA GLN A 227 -11.16 12.88 22.11
C GLN A 227 -10.07 13.62 21.34
N GLY A 228 -10.29 13.91 20.05
CA GLY A 228 -9.28 14.57 19.23
C GLY A 228 -8.28 13.58 18.63
N GLY A 229 -7.01 13.95 18.51
CA GLY A 229 -6.05 13.09 17.85
C GLY A 229 -4.62 13.60 17.88
N VAL A 230 -3.75 12.80 17.23
CA VAL A 230 -2.33 13.13 17.06
C VAL A 230 -2.01 13.22 15.58
N THR A 231 -1.23 14.21 15.21
CA THR A 231 -0.67 14.37 13.86
C THR A 231 0.86 14.35 13.93
N LEU A 232 1.45 13.45 13.16
CA LEU A 232 2.90 13.43 12.93
C LEU A 232 3.22 14.09 11.59
N ARG A 233 4.22 14.96 11.58
CA ARG A 233 4.69 15.64 10.35
C ARG A 233 6.21 15.62 10.28
N GLY A 234 6.76 14.77 9.40
CA GLY A 234 8.20 14.67 9.15
C GLY A 234 8.99 14.33 10.40
N ARG A 235 8.56 13.33 11.16
CA ARG A 235 9.22 12.91 12.40
C ARG A 235 9.92 11.57 12.21
N ARG A 236 11.04 11.44 12.88
CA ARG A 236 11.67 10.17 13.19
C ARG A 236 11.24 9.78 14.61
N VAL A 237 10.56 8.65 14.72
CA VAL A 237 10.05 8.12 15.98
C VAL A 237 10.78 6.83 16.28
N VAL A 238 11.51 6.80 17.38
CA VAL A 238 12.37 5.68 17.76
C VAL A 238 11.92 5.11 19.10
N GLY A 239 11.74 3.80 19.12
CA GLY A 239 11.49 3.08 20.36
C GLY A 239 12.80 2.55 20.99
N TYR A 240 12.90 2.65 22.30
CA TYR A 240 13.99 2.11 23.09
C TYR A 240 13.42 1.19 24.16
N GLY A 241 13.59 -0.12 23.97
CA GLY A 241 13.11 -1.13 24.93
C GLY A 241 12.40 -2.32 24.27
N PRO A 242 11.99 -3.30 25.06
CA PRO A 242 11.58 -4.58 24.54
C PRO A 242 10.18 -4.64 23.93
N SER A 243 9.27 -3.73 24.28
CA SER A 243 7.89 -3.80 23.76
C SER A 243 7.24 -2.41 23.78
N ILE A 244 7.16 -1.77 22.64
CA ILE A 244 6.71 -0.39 22.52
C ILE A 244 5.46 -0.31 21.67
N VAL A 245 4.46 0.43 22.18
CA VAL A 245 3.24 0.80 21.48
C VAL A 245 3.31 2.29 21.17
N LEU A 246 3.28 2.66 19.88
CA LEU A 246 3.30 4.07 19.51
C LEU A 246 1.93 4.72 19.75
N PHE A 247 0.87 4.11 19.19
CA PHE A 247 -0.49 4.60 19.39
C PHE A 247 -1.37 3.51 19.96
N THR A 248 -2.07 3.83 21.04
CA THR A 248 -3.14 3.01 21.57
C THR A 248 -4.42 3.83 21.68
N THR A 249 -5.53 3.25 21.23
CA THR A 249 -6.85 3.85 21.41
C THR A 249 -7.73 2.89 22.19
N HIS A 250 -8.43 3.40 23.20
CA HIS A 250 -9.39 2.63 23.97
C HIS A 250 -10.67 3.45 24.10
N LYS A 251 -11.75 2.97 23.51
CA LYS A 251 -13.02 3.70 23.36
C LYS A 251 -12.79 5.07 22.72
N ALA A 252 -12.69 6.13 23.45
CA ALA A 252 -12.48 7.46 22.92
C ALA A 252 -11.13 8.08 23.31
N LEU A 253 -10.25 7.34 23.98
CA LEU A 253 -8.96 7.85 24.44
C LEU A 253 -7.82 7.41 23.51
N LEU A 254 -7.09 8.37 22.97
CA LEU A 254 -5.85 8.15 22.24
C LEU A 254 -4.66 8.43 23.14
N THR A 255 -3.78 7.47 23.28
CA THR A 255 -2.52 7.62 24.03
C THR A 255 -1.33 7.24 23.16
N ILE A 256 -0.20 7.91 23.41
CA ILE A 256 1.12 7.52 22.95
C ILE A 256 1.80 6.91 24.17
N ALA A 257 2.17 5.64 24.09
CA ALA A 257 2.72 4.93 25.24
C ALA A 257 3.96 4.13 24.87
N GLY A 258 5.04 4.35 25.60
CA GLY A 258 6.07 3.35 25.81
C GLY A 258 5.54 2.29 26.78
N ASN A 259 5.95 1.04 26.62
CA ASN A 259 5.61 -0.01 27.58
C ASN A 259 6.49 0.09 28.81
N ASP A 260 6.13 -0.68 29.88
CA ASP A 260 6.65 -0.58 31.25
C ASP A 260 8.19 -0.45 31.45
N ASN A 261 8.99 -0.63 30.40
CA ASN A 261 10.45 -0.43 30.38
C ASN A 261 10.99 0.17 29.08
N GLY A 262 10.17 0.81 28.25
CA GLY A 262 10.61 1.35 26.97
C GLY A 262 10.25 2.84 26.79
N ASP A 263 11.20 3.61 26.28
CA ASP A 263 11.02 5.02 25.96
C ASP A 263 10.68 5.22 24.49
N LEU A 264 9.80 6.19 24.21
CA LEU A 264 9.53 6.71 22.87
C LEU A 264 10.22 8.05 22.72
N VAL A 265 11.05 8.19 21.71
CA VAL A 265 11.73 9.44 21.40
C VAL A 265 11.26 9.97 20.05
N PHE A 266 10.74 11.19 20.07
CA PHE A 266 10.39 11.94 18.86
C PHE A 266 11.58 12.81 18.48
N GLU A 267 12.39 12.30 17.56
CA GLU A 267 13.54 13.03 17.06
C GLU A 267 13.11 14.08 16.01
N GLY A 268 14.09 14.82 15.50
CA GLY A 268 13.92 15.73 14.36
C GLY A 268 13.46 15.02 13.09
N PRO A 269 13.57 15.71 11.95
CA PRO A 269 13.22 15.08 10.67
C PRO A 269 14.12 13.85 10.41
N PRO A 270 13.64 12.88 9.63
CA PRO A 270 14.44 11.72 9.23
C PRO A 270 15.76 12.13 8.58
N ASN A 271 16.83 11.40 8.87
CA ASN A 271 18.16 11.68 8.31
C ASN A 271 18.18 11.56 6.77
N SER A 272 17.30 10.74 6.22
CA SER A 272 17.10 10.60 4.78
C SER A 272 15.63 10.34 4.48
N LEU A 273 15.13 10.93 3.40
CA LEU A 273 13.77 10.63 2.94
C LEU A 273 13.74 9.28 2.22
N PRO A 274 12.65 8.53 2.32
CA PRO A 274 12.49 7.29 1.60
C PRO A 274 12.47 7.54 0.08
N GLU A 275 12.88 6.54 -0.68
CA GLU A 275 13.03 6.66 -2.14
C GLU A 275 11.72 7.06 -2.83
N PHE A 276 10.59 6.56 -2.35
CA PHE A 276 9.27 6.90 -2.94
C PHE A 276 8.91 8.38 -2.79
N VAL A 277 9.54 9.09 -1.86
CA VAL A 277 9.41 10.55 -1.72
C VAL A 277 10.37 11.27 -2.66
N LYS A 278 11.60 10.78 -2.77
CA LYS A 278 12.68 11.41 -3.61
C LYS A 278 12.36 11.38 -5.11
N THR A 279 11.67 10.34 -5.57
CA THR A 279 11.37 10.16 -7.00
C THR A 279 10.19 10.99 -7.51
N ARG A 280 9.47 11.68 -6.62
CA ARG A 280 8.35 12.52 -7.01
C ARG A 280 8.82 13.89 -7.45
N ALA A 281 8.48 14.25 -8.68
CA ALA A 281 8.63 15.63 -9.14
C ALA A 281 7.82 16.57 -8.22
N PRO A 282 8.33 17.79 -7.94
CA PRO A 282 7.58 18.78 -7.18
C PRO A 282 6.21 19.01 -7.79
N ILE A 283 5.16 18.84 -7.00
CA ILE A 283 3.81 19.05 -7.50
C ILE A 283 3.57 20.55 -7.62
N GLY A 284 3.31 21.00 -8.82
CA GLY A 284 2.98 22.40 -9.05
C GLY A 284 1.70 22.78 -8.29
N ARG A 285 1.69 23.92 -7.61
CA ARG A 285 0.55 24.40 -6.80
C ARG A 285 -0.77 24.43 -7.56
N ASN A 286 -0.72 24.62 -8.87
CA ASN A 286 -1.89 24.67 -9.75
C ASN A 286 -2.24 23.33 -10.41
N SER A 287 -1.41 22.31 -10.26
CA SER A 287 -1.66 20.96 -10.78
C SER A 287 -2.84 20.30 -10.07
N LYS A 288 -3.49 19.35 -10.73
CA LYS A 288 -4.49 18.50 -10.06
C LYS A 288 -3.85 17.80 -8.87
N CYS A 289 -4.53 17.80 -7.73
CA CYS A 289 -4.01 17.17 -6.53
C CYS A 289 -3.84 15.66 -6.75
N PRO A 290 -2.67 15.08 -6.46
CA PRO A 290 -2.41 13.65 -6.64
C PRO A 290 -3.25 12.79 -5.69
N CYS A 291 -3.91 13.41 -4.71
CA CYS A 291 -4.85 12.72 -3.84
C CYS A 291 -6.11 12.22 -4.55
N GLY A 292 -6.34 12.59 -5.81
CA GLY A 292 -7.52 12.18 -6.56
C GLY A 292 -8.78 12.99 -6.24
N SER A 293 -8.70 14.06 -5.42
CA SER A 293 -9.83 14.93 -5.08
C SER A 293 -10.39 15.74 -6.25
N GLY A 294 -9.67 15.78 -7.38
CA GLY A 294 -10.01 16.65 -8.52
C GLY A 294 -9.67 18.13 -8.33
N LEU A 295 -9.37 18.55 -7.11
CA LEU A 295 -9.00 19.93 -6.77
C LEU A 295 -7.54 20.23 -7.16
N LYS A 296 -7.21 21.53 -7.31
CA LYS A 296 -5.81 21.96 -7.42
C LYS A 296 -5.05 21.69 -6.13
N PHE A 297 -3.77 21.31 -6.23
CA PHE A 297 -2.92 20.96 -5.08
C PHE A 297 -2.97 22.04 -3.98
N LYS A 298 -2.84 23.32 -4.34
CA LYS A 298 -2.94 24.45 -3.41
C LYS A 298 -4.30 24.58 -2.68
N ARG A 299 -5.38 23.99 -3.21
CA ARG A 299 -6.72 24.00 -2.60
C ARG A 299 -7.10 22.66 -1.98
N CYS A 300 -6.18 21.74 -1.92
CA CYS A 300 -6.40 20.40 -1.38
C CYS A 300 -5.29 20.01 -0.39
N CYS A 301 -4.34 19.18 -0.77
CA CYS A 301 -3.32 18.68 0.16
C CYS A 301 -2.36 19.78 0.64
N GLU A 302 -2.04 20.78 -0.19
CA GLU A 302 -1.22 21.92 0.25
C GLU A 302 -1.98 22.79 1.27
N ALA A 303 -3.25 23.08 1.02
CA ALA A 303 -4.08 23.85 1.97
C ALA A 303 -4.31 23.08 3.29
N ARG A 304 -4.27 21.75 3.25
CA ARG A 304 -4.38 20.89 4.45
C ARG A 304 -3.07 20.77 5.22
N ARG A 305 -1.94 21.21 4.65
CA ARG A 305 -0.67 21.33 5.43
C ARG A 305 -0.83 22.30 6.60
N ASP A 306 -1.61 23.35 6.39
CA ASP A 306 -1.83 24.45 7.35
C ASP A 306 -3.30 24.58 7.77
N GLY A 307 -4.15 23.63 7.34
CA GLY A 307 -5.59 23.69 7.51
C GLY A 307 -6.07 23.39 8.92
N PRO A 308 -7.29 23.83 9.26
CA PRO A 308 -7.89 23.54 10.55
C PRO A 308 -8.04 22.03 10.74
N PRO A 309 -8.02 21.54 11.98
CA PRO A 309 -8.26 20.15 12.30
C PRO A 309 -9.59 19.68 11.71
N LEU A 310 -9.64 18.42 11.28
CA LEU A 310 -10.90 17.78 10.93
C LEU A 310 -11.85 17.89 12.12
N PRO A 311 -13.15 18.08 11.92
CA PRO A 311 -14.09 18.31 13.00
C PRO A 311 -14.17 17.08 13.92
N GLY A 312 -13.41 17.14 14.99
CA GLY A 312 -13.49 16.29 16.16
C GLY A 312 -13.71 17.22 17.37
N LYS A 313 -14.53 16.80 18.32
CA LYS A 313 -14.90 17.62 19.47
C LYS A 313 -13.81 17.71 20.57
N GLY A 314 -12.64 17.07 20.38
CA GLY A 314 -11.57 16.99 21.37
C GLY A 314 -10.30 17.75 20.97
N PRO A 315 -9.34 17.93 21.90
CA PRO A 315 -8.08 18.58 21.61
C PRO A 315 -7.26 17.79 20.61
N MET A 316 -6.66 18.50 19.68
CA MET A 316 -5.79 17.91 18.65
C MET A 316 -4.35 18.29 18.94
N TRP A 317 -3.49 17.29 19.09
CA TRP A 317 -2.07 17.47 19.31
C TRP A 317 -1.31 17.27 18.01
N THR A 318 -0.47 18.24 17.66
CA THR A 318 0.42 18.13 16.51
C THR A 318 1.86 18.03 17.02
N ILE A 319 2.53 16.96 16.62
CA ILE A 319 3.96 16.82 16.83
C ILE A 319 4.63 17.21 15.51
N GLU A 320 5.10 18.45 15.45
CA GLU A 320 5.70 19.01 14.21
C GLU A 320 7.19 18.77 14.15
N GLY A 321 7.66 18.30 12.99
CA GLY A 321 9.05 18.39 12.57
C GLY A 321 9.37 19.80 12.07
N ILE A 322 10.64 20.10 11.89
CA ILE A 322 11.08 21.34 11.26
C ILE A 322 10.47 21.41 9.86
N PRO A 323 9.84 22.54 9.48
CA PRO A 323 9.25 22.66 8.16
C PRO A 323 10.33 22.51 7.09
N PHE A 324 10.08 21.66 6.10
CA PHE A 324 10.89 21.63 4.88
C PHE A 324 10.76 23.00 4.19
N ARG A 325 11.90 23.67 4.00
CA ARG A 325 12.03 24.84 3.12
C ARG A 325 12.08 24.44 1.67
#